data_cfcaf66179072c0362b35f128b7a529f
#
_entry.id   cfcaf66179072c0362b35f128b7a529f
#
_cell.length_a   1.000
_cell.length_b   1.000
_cell.length_c   1.000
_cell.angle_alpha   90.00
_cell.angle_beta   90.00
_cell.angle_gamma   90.00
#
_symmetry.space_group_name_H-M   'P 1'
#
loop_
_entity.id
_entity.type
_entity.pdbx_description
1 polymer ?
#
loop_
_entity_poly.entity_id
_entity_poly.type
_entity_poly.pdbx_seq_one_letter_code
_entity_poly.pdbx_strand_id
1 'polypeptide(L)'
;MSRPGLPGDFLYWRTAARALLHGQNPYHVIPAIAPERFLTPFFYPLPAAIATLPFVAFPYALGGALFVALSAGLLAFGLSRDGFYRLTVFASAPFIISATSGTWPPIIAAAALLPALGFLICVKPNVGLASLAYRPRWSMILASALFLLVSLAILPSWPLDWWHQLASVKSRTIPLLTPAGPVLLLALTRWRQREARLLLCFACIPQAPWFYDQIVLWLIPRDLTEAFGYTVVSQLMLIAWSAFTMLAWRHGAWVLVAALYLPPLVMVLRHPNTGEVPRWLDTFAARVTAARRSEPAPEPPA
;
A
#
# COMPACT_ATOMS: atom_id res chain seq x y z
N MET A 1 -25.34 -7.04 -5.66
CA MET A 1 -24.49 -8.24 -5.80
C MET A 1 -23.59 -8.07 -7.01
N SER A 2 -22.28 -7.98 -6.82
CA SER A 2 -21.32 -8.02 -7.93
C SER A 2 -21.44 -9.38 -8.61
N ARG A 3 -21.50 -9.39 -9.94
CA ARG A 3 -21.50 -10.67 -10.70
C ARG A 3 -20.20 -11.40 -10.37
N PRO A 4 -20.25 -12.72 -10.06
CA PRO A 4 -19.04 -13.49 -9.82
C PRO A 4 -18.04 -13.32 -10.98
N GLY A 5 -16.79 -13.01 -10.66
CA GLY A 5 -15.71 -12.85 -11.65
C GLY A 5 -15.47 -11.44 -12.19
N LEU A 6 -16.19 -10.40 -11.73
CA LEU A 6 -15.88 -9.01 -12.10
C LEU A 6 -15.13 -8.29 -10.96
N PRO A 7 -14.16 -7.40 -11.30
CA PRO A 7 -13.38 -6.63 -10.32
C PRO A 7 -14.27 -5.73 -9.46
N GLY A 8 -14.55 -6.13 -8.21
CA GLY A 8 -15.52 -5.45 -7.33
C GLY A 8 -15.15 -4.02 -6.97
N ASP A 9 -13.89 -3.79 -6.55
CA ASP A 9 -13.42 -2.47 -6.13
C ASP A 9 -13.26 -1.51 -7.32
N PHE A 10 -13.00 -2.01 -8.52
CA PHE A 10 -12.94 -1.21 -9.74
C PHE A 10 -14.25 -0.44 -10.00
N LEU A 11 -15.38 -0.95 -9.51
CA LEU A 11 -16.66 -0.28 -9.65
C LEU A 11 -16.67 1.10 -8.96
N TYR A 12 -16.04 1.23 -7.77
CA TYR A 12 -15.98 2.49 -7.03
C TYR A 12 -15.27 3.57 -7.85
N TRP A 13 -14.08 3.27 -8.36
CA TRP A 13 -13.26 4.26 -9.08
C TRP A 13 -13.88 4.60 -10.42
N ARG A 14 -14.44 3.60 -11.12
CA ARG A 14 -15.13 3.82 -12.38
C ARG A 14 -16.38 4.70 -12.19
N THR A 15 -17.14 4.47 -11.14
CA THR A 15 -18.32 5.31 -10.82
C THR A 15 -17.88 6.72 -10.44
N ALA A 16 -16.82 6.87 -9.65
CA ALA A 16 -16.27 8.17 -9.31
C ALA A 16 -15.76 8.93 -10.56
N ALA A 17 -15.06 8.24 -11.45
CA ALA A 17 -14.58 8.82 -12.71
C ALA A 17 -15.74 9.24 -13.63
N ARG A 18 -16.81 8.45 -13.70
CA ARG A 18 -18.02 8.82 -14.44
C ARG A 18 -18.72 10.02 -13.85
N ALA A 19 -18.84 10.10 -12.52
CA ALA A 19 -19.39 11.28 -11.85
C ALA A 19 -18.63 12.56 -12.24
N LEU A 20 -17.29 12.50 -12.24
CA LEU A 20 -16.45 13.62 -12.70
C LEU A 20 -16.73 14.05 -14.15
N LEU A 21 -16.87 13.08 -15.07
CA LEU A 21 -17.21 13.39 -16.48
C LEU A 21 -18.57 14.07 -16.63
N HIS A 22 -19.48 13.89 -15.69
CA HIS A 22 -20.79 14.54 -15.67
C HIS A 22 -20.82 15.80 -14.78
N GLY A 23 -19.66 16.31 -14.35
CA GLY A 23 -19.56 17.49 -13.47
C GLY A 23 -20.09 17.26 -12.05
N GLN A 24 -20.21 16.00 -11.62
CA GLN A 24 -20.75 15.63 -10.31
C GLN A 24 -19.62 15.33 -9.31
N ASN A 25 -19.87 15.62 -8.03
CA ASN A 25 -18.94 15.28 -6.95
C ASN A 25 -19.05 13.80 -6.58
N PRO A 26 -17.98 12.97 -6.78
CA PRO A 26 -18.00 11.54 -6.48
C PRO A 26 -18.31 11.21 -5.02
N TYR A 27 -17.89 12.08 -4.11
CA TYR A 27 -18.10 11.90 -2.67
C TYR A 27 -19.57 12.08 -2.25
N HIS A 28 -20.38 12.73 -3.08
CA HIS A 28 -21.80 12.86 -2.86
C HIS A 28 -22.61 11.82 -3.64
N VAL A 29 -22.19 11.49 -4.87
CA VAL A 29 -22.90 10.53 -5.73
C VAL A 29 -22.83 9.11 -5.19
N ILE A 30 -21.63 8.63 -4.77
CA ILE A 30 -21.46 7.24 -4.33
C ILE A 30 -22.25 6.96 -3.05
N PRO A 31 -22.19 7.78 -1.99
CA PRO A 31 -23.04 7.58 -0.82
C PRO A 31 -24.53 7.63 -1.11
N ALA A 32 -24.97 8.45 -2.07
CA ALA A 32 -26.38 8.59 -2.44
C ALA A 32 -26.96 7.31 -3.10
N ILE A 33 -26.12 6.51 -3.77
CA ILE A 33 -26.51 5.23 -4.39
C ILE A 33 -26.11 4.00 -3.55
N ALA A 34 -25.48 4.22 -2.38
CA ALA A 34 -25.29 3.18 -1.38
C ALA A 34 -26.57 3.07 -0.51
N PRO A 35 -26.91 1.90 0.03
CA PRO A 35 -26.17 0.64 -0.02
C PRO A 35 -26.49 -0.26 -1.23
N GLU A 36 -27.33 0.18 -2.18
CA GLU A 36 -27.83 -0.67 -3.27
C GLU A 36 -26.72 -1.22 -4.18
N ARG A 37 -25.63 -0.45 -4.38
CA ARG A 37 -24.51 -0.80 -5.25
C ARG A 37 -23.17 -0.87 -4.57
N PHE A 38 -23.02 -0.20 -3.42
CA PHE A 38 -21.75 -0.06 -2.71
C PHE A 38 -21.93 -0.40 -1.23
N LEU A 39 -20.94 -1.12 -0.67
CA LEU A 39 -20.91 -1.45 0.76
C LEU A 39 -20.36 -0.29 1.61
N THR A 40 -19.64 0.64 0.99
CA THR A 40 -18.93 1.72 1.68
C THR A 40 -18.94 3.00 0.83
N PRO A 41 -18.77 4.18 1.43
CA PRO A 41 -18.50 5.43 0.73
C PRO A 41 -17.19 5.38 -0.09
N PHE A 42 -16.94 6.42 -0.87
CA PHE A 42 -15.71 6.55 -1.66
C PHE A 42 -14.54 7.01 -0.78
N PHE A 43 -13.73 6.07 -0.31
CA PHE A 43 -12.61 6.34 0.61
C PHE A 43 -11.27 6.69 -0.06
N TYR A 44 -11.26 6.88 -1.36
CA TYR A 44 -10.05 7.21 -2.11
C TYR A 44 -9.92 8.71 -2.37
N PRO A 45 -8.68 9.25 -2.43
CA PRO A 45 -8.46 10.61 -2.91
C PRO A 45 -8.93 10.76 -4.36
N LEU A 46 -9.30 11.98 -4.76
CA LEU A 46 -9.78 12.27 -6.11
C LEU A 46 -8.83 11.82 -7.23
N PRO A 47 -7.50 11.88 -7.08
CA PRO A 47 -6.57 11.30 -8.05
C PRO A 47 -6.89 9.86 -8.47
N ALA A 48 -7.48 9.04 -7.59
CA ALA A 48 -7.90 7.68 -7.96
C ALA A 48 -8.97 7.67 -9.04
N ALA A 49 -9.97 8.55 -8.94
CA ALA A 49 -11.01 8.70 -9.95
C ALA A 49 -10.43 9.24 -11.26
N ILE A 50 -9.55 10.25 -11.21
CA ILE A 50 -8.91 10.85 -12.39
C ILE A 50 -8.05 9.81 -13.11
N ALA A 51 -7.23 9.04 -12.39
CA ALA A 51 -6.39 7.99 -12.98
C ALA A 51 -7.21 6.83 -13.60
N THR A 52 -8.49 6.70 -13.23
CA THR A 52 -9.39 5.70 -13.80
C THR A 52 -10.06 6.17 -15.11
N LEU A 53 -10.04 7.46 -15.44
CA LEU A 53 -10.72 8.02 -16.61
C LEU A 53 -10.45 7.27 -17.93
N PRO A 54 -9.22 6.84 -18.26
CA PRO A 54 -8.96 6.10 -19.50
C PRO A 54 -9.77 4.79 -19.62
N PHE A 55 -10.12 4.17 -18.50
CA PHE A 55 -10.84 2.90 -18.47
C PHE A 55 -12.37 3.06 -18.53
N VAL A 56 -12.88 4.28 -18.35
CA VAL A 56 -14.34 4.55 -18.37
C VAL A 56 -14.93 4.40 -19.76
N ALA A 57 -14.14 4.63 -20.81
CA ALA A 57 -14.56 4.48 -22.20
C ALA A 57 -14.96 3.04 -22.57
N PHE A 58 -14.47 2.05 -21.81
CA PHE A 58 -14.74 0.64 -22.05
C PHE A 58 -15.95 0.14 -21.26
N PRO A 59 -16.63 -0.94 -21.71
CA PRO A 59 -17.56 -1.69 -20.87
C PRO A 59 -16.90 -2.09 -19.54
N TYR A 60 -17.71 -2.21 -18.48
CA TYR A 60 -17.20 -2.43 -17.12
C TYR A 60 -16.19 -3.59 -17.02
N ALA A 61 -16.54 -4.75 -17.56
CA ALA A 61 -15.69 -5.95 -17.51
C ALA A 61 -14.36 -5.73 -18.25
N LEU A 62 -14.40 -5.13 -19.45
CA LEU A 62 -13.21 -4.86 -20.24
C LEU A 62 -12.34 -3.78 -19.59
N GLY A 63 -12.93 -2.68 -19.12
CA GLY A 63 -12.18 -1.63 -18.42
C GLY A 63 -11.49 -2.14 -17.17
N GLY A 64 -12.18 -2.99 -16.38
CA GLY A 64 -11.58 -3.63 -15.20
C GLY A 64 -10.46 -4.62 -15.56
N ALA A 65 -10.66 -5.44 -16.59
CA ALA A 65 -9.64 -6.37 -17.07
C ALA A 65 -8.39 -5.62 -17.58
N LEU A 66 -8.57 -4.54 -18.34
CA LEU A 66 -7.46 -3.71 -18.82
C LEU A 66 -6.72 -3.02 -17.67
N PHE A 67 -7.44 -2.54 -16.67
CA PHE A 67 -6.82 -1.94 -15.46
C PHE A 67 -5.96 -2.97 -14.72
N VAL A 68 -6.48 -4.19 -14.50
CA VAL A 68 -5.74 -5.27 -13.83
C VAL A 68 -4.55 -5.72 -14.67
N ALA A 69 -4.74 -5.92 -15.99
CA ALA A 69 -3.68 -6.34 -16.90
C ALA A 69 -2.54 -5.30 -16.97
N LEU A 70 -2.88 -4.01 -17.07
CA LEU A 70 -1.89 -2.93 -17.05
C LEU A 70 -1.13 -2.89 -15.72
N SER A 71 -1.87 -2.97 -14.61
CA SER A 71 -1.26 -2.95 -13.27
C SER A 71 -0.32 -4.13 -13.05
N ALA A 72 -0.74 -5.34 -13.44
CA ALA A 72 0.07 -6.56 -13.36
C ALA A 72 1.27 -6.49 -14.31
N GLY A 73 1.08 -6.04 -15.55
CA GLY A 73 2.15 -5.92 -16.55
C GLY A 73 3.23 -4.93 -16.12
N LEU A 74 2.85 -3.76 -15.60
CA LEU A 74 3.79 -2.77 -15.07
C LEU A 74 4.53 -3.28 -13.83
N LEU A 75 3.84 -4.00 -12.94
CA LEU A 75 4.46 -4.63 -11.78
C LEU A 75 5.46 -5.71 -12.24
N ALA A 76 5.07 -6.60 -13.16
CA ALA A 76 5.95 -7.62 -13.72
C ALA A 76 7.20 -7.01 -14.37
N PHE A 77 7.02 -5.98 -15.19
CA PHE A 77 8.12 -5.26 -15.82
C PHE A 77 9.07 -4.63 -14.79
N GLY A 78 8.53 -3.96 -13.76
CA GLY A 78 9.34 -3.38 -12.70
C GLY A 78 10.12 -4.43 -11.90
N LEU A 79 9.47 -5.52 -11.53
CA LEU A 79 10.06 -6.60 -10.73
C LEU A 79 11.11 -7.40 -11.51
N SER A 80 10.87 -7.70 -12.79
CA SER A 80 11.80 -8.47 -13.63
C SER A 80 13.16 -7.76 -13.81
N ARG A 81 13.20 -6.45 -13.70
CA ARG A 81 14.44 -5.65 -13.74
C ARG A 81 15.26 -5.73 -12.45
N ASP A 82 14.63 -6.11 -11.34
CA ASP A 82 15.27 -6.23 -10.01
C ASP A 82 15.55 -7.71 -9.65
N GLY A 83 14.95 -8.66 -10.39
CA GLY A 83 15.16 -10.11 -10.26
C GLY A 83 13.89 -10.91 -10.55
N PHE A 84 13.99 -11.92 -11.43
CA PHE A 84 12.85 -12.77 -11.83
C PHE A 84 12.19 -13.52 -10.67
N TYR A 85 12.94 -13.82 -9.61
CA TYR A 85 12.40 -14.48 -8.40
C TYR A 85 11.25 -13.68 -7.76
N ARG A 86 11.22 -12.36 -7.95
CA ARG A 86 10.15 -11.48 -7.43
C ARG A 86 8.81 -11.71 -8.12
N LEU A 87 8.79 -12.36 -9.28
CA LEU A 87 7.54 -12.69 -9.99
C LEU A 87 6.69 -13.72 -9.22
N THR A 88 7.21 -14.37 -8.19
CA THR A 88 6.43 -15.19 -7.26
C THR A 88 5.27 -14.43 -6.62
N VAL A 89 5.34 -13.07 -6.58
CA VAL A 89 4.25 -12.22 -6.12
C VAL A 89 2.93 -12.53 -6.82
N PHE A 90 2.95 -12.90 -8.10
CA PHE A 90 1.74 -13.21 -8.88
C PHE A 90 1.01 -14.46 -8.39
N ALA A 91 1.69 -15.34 -7.67
CA ALA A 91 1.10 -16.48 -6.97
C ALA A 91 0.74 -16.18 -5.51
N SER A 92 0.94 -14.96 -5.02
CA SER A 92 0.63 -14.59 -3.63
C SER A 92 -0.86 -14.31 -3.40
N ALA A 93 -1.33 -14.57 -2.18
CA ALA A 93 -2.70 -14.25 -1.80
C ALA A 93 -3.05 -12.75 -1.98
N PRO A 94 -2.20 -11.77 -1.58
CA PRO A 94 -2.47 -10.36 -1.82
C PRO A 94 -2.64 -10.01 -3.30
N PHE A 95 -1.86 -10.61 -4.20
CA PHE A 95 -2.02 -10.36 -5.63
C PHE A 95 -3.31 -10.96 -6.17
N ILE A 96 -3.65 -12.19 -5.82
CA ILE A 96 -4.89 -12.86 -6.27
C ILE A 96 -6.11 -12.05 -5.84
N ILE A 97 -6.17 -11.63 -4.57
CA ILE A 97 -7.27 -10.80 -4.06
C ILE A 97 -7.28 -9.44 -4.77
N SER A 98 -6.12 -8.83 -4.98
CA SER A 98 -6.00 -7.56 -5.69
C SER A 98 -6.49 -7.64 -7.13
N ALA A 99 -6.11 -8.68 -7.86
CA ALA A 99 -6.48 -8.89 -9.25
C ALA A 99 -7.99 -9.19 -9.39
N THR A 100 -8.54 -10.04 -8.54
CA THR A 100 -9.99 -10.37 -8.56
C THR A 100 -10.87 -9.19 -8.15
N SER A 101 -10.37 -8.31 -7.27
CA SER A 101 -11.09 -7.11 -6.84
C SER A 101 -10.80 -5.88 -7.71
N GLY A 102 -9.76 -5.91 -8.53
CA GLY A 102 -9.33 -4.79 -9.38
C GLY A 102 -8.81 -3.60 -8.58
N THR A 103 -7.79 -3.79 -7.71
CA THR A 103 -7.33 -2.80 -6.75
C THR A 103 -6.03 -2.07 -7.17
N TRP A 104 -5.72 -0.92 -6.55
CA TRP A 104 -4.56 -0.07 -6.86
C TRP A 104 -3.18 -0.59 -6.42
N PRO A 105 -3.02 -1.39 -5.35
CA PRO A 105 -1.71 -1.74 -4.81
C PRO A 105 -0.70 -2.33 -5.81
N PRO A 106 -1.06 -3.15 -6.80
CA PRO A 106 -0.08 -3.65 -7.78
C PRO A 106 0.62 -2.55 -8.57
N ILE A 107 -0.13 -1.58 -9.09
CA ILE A 107 0.47 -0.49 -9.89
C ILE A 107 1.23 0.51 -9.00
N ILE A 108 0.80 0.70 -7.73
CA ILE A 108 1.54 1.53 -6.77
C ILE A 108 2.84 0.85 -6.32
N ALA A 109 2.84 -0.47 -6.15
CA ALA A 109 4.08 -1.23 -5.93
C ALA A 109 5.02 -1.13 -7.14
N ALA A 110 4.48 -1.15 -8.36
CA ALA A 110 5.25 -0.88 -9.57
C ALA A 110 5.86 0.53 -9.58
N ALA A 111 5.16 1.54 -9.06
CA ALA A 111 5.68 2.90 -8.97
C ALA A 111 6.94 3.00 -8.09
N ALA A 112 7.11 2.14 -7.08
CA ALA A 112 8.35 2.07 -6.29
C ALA A 112 9.57 1.69 -7.14
N LEU A 113 9.36 0.98 -8.26
CA LEU A 113 10.39 0.49 -9.17
C LEU A 113 10.50 1.34 -10.44
N LEU A 114 9.39 1.92 -10.89
CA LEU A 114 9.24 2.69 -12.13
C LEU A 114 8.90 4.16 -11.80
N PRO A 115 9.89 5.07 -11.71
CA PRO A 115 9.69 6.45 -11.28
C PRO A 115 8.69 7.24 -12.13
N ALA A 116 8.51 6.87 -13.41
CA ALA A 116 7.52 7.50 -14.29
C ALA A 116 6.08 7.33 -13.77
N LEU A 117 5.81 6.31 -12.94
CA LEU A 117 4.53 6.08 -12.28
C LEU A 117 4.40 6.81 -10.94
N GLY A 118 5.39 7.64 -10.58
CA GLY A 118 5.43 8.31 -9.28
C GLY A 118 4.20 9.15 -8.95
N PHE A 119 3.51 9.70 -9.96
CA PHE A 119 2.26 10.44 -9.76
C PHE A 119 1.14 9.57 -9.16
N LEU A 120 1.19 8.25 -9.32
CA LEU A 120 0.17 7.33 -8.79
C LEU A 120 0.30 7.06 -7.28
N ILE A 121 1.40 7.45 -6.62
CA ILE A 121 1.54 7.20 -5.16
C ILE A 121 0.48 7.96 -4.33
N CYS A 122 -0.04 9.08 -4.82
CA CYS A 122 -1.10 9.82 -4.14
C CYS A 122 -2.52 9.23 -4.33
N VAL A 123 -2.69 8.26 -5.23
CA VAL A 123 -3.98 7.59 -5.49
C VAL A 123 -4.43 6.75 -4.29
N LYS A 124 -3.48 6.12 -3.59
CA LYS A 124 -3.72 5.38 -2.36
C LYS A 124 -2.56 5.64 -1.39
N PRO A 125 -2.63 6.72 -0.61
CA PRO A 125 -1.51 7.25 0.17
C PRO A 125 -0.88 6.25 1.14
N ASN A 126 -1.64 5.32 1.73
CA ASN A 126 -1.12 4.31 2.63
C ASN A 126 -0.08 3.40 1.95
N VAL A 127 -0.37 2.86 0.75
CA VAL A 127 0.58 2.05 -0.03
C VAL A 127 1.63 2.94 -0.70
N GLY A 128 1.21 4.12 -1.16
CA GLY A 128 2.08 5.09 -1.83
C GLY A 128 3.23 5.60 -0.96
N LEU A 129 2.96 5.93 0.32
CA LEU A 129 4.00 6.35 1.27
C LEU A 129 5.02 5.23 1.54
N ALA A 130 4.57 3.97 1.66
CA ALA A 130 5.46 2.83 1.80
C ALA A 130 6.34 2.64 0.55
N SER A 131 5.76 2.77 -0.64
CA SER A 131 6.48 2.74 -1.92
C SER A 131 7.53 3.86 -2.02
N LEU A 132 7.19 5.06 -1.57
CA LEU A 132 8.12 6.19 -1.51
C LEU A 132 9.24 5.94 -0.47
N ALA A 133 8.93 5.37 0.69
CA ALA A 133 9.93 5.04 1.71
C ALA A 133 10.94 3.98 1.22
N TYR A 134 10.53 3.09 0.33
CA TYR A 134 11.41 2.12 -0.31
C TYR A 134 12.48 2.79 -1.19
N ARG A 135 12.05 3.70 -2.09
CA ARG A 135 12.96 4.46 -2.98
C ARG A 135 12.51 5.92 -3.04
N PRO A 136 12.89 6.75 -2.07
CA PRO A 136 12.51 8.17 -2.06
C PRO A 136 13.19 8.91 -3.21
N ARG A 137 12.39 9.50 -4.11
CA ARG A 137 12.86 10.28 -5.26
C ARG A 137 12.05 11.56 -5.37
N TRP A 138 12.73 12.67 -5.55
CA TRP A 138 12.10 13.98 -5.73
C TRP A 138 11.16 14.03 -6.93
N SER A 139 11.50 13.34 -8.03
CA SER A 139 10.62 13.25 -9.21
C SER A 139 9.26 12.62 -8.90
N MET A 140 9.22 11.62 -8.02
CA MET A 140 7.95 10.98 -7.59
C MET A 140 7.13 11.93 -6.72
N ILE A 141 7.78 12.66 -5.81
CA ILE A 141 7.13 13.64 -4.93
C ILE A 141 6.55 14.77 -5.78
N LEU A 142 7.34 15.34 -6.69
CA LEU A 142 6.90 16.43 -7.56
C LEU A 142 5.78 15.99 -8.51
N ALA A 143 5.88 14.79 -9.10
CA ALA A 143 4.82 14.25 -9.97
C ALA A 143 3.52 14.05 -9.19
N SER A 144 3.59 13.53 -7.95
CA SER A 144 2.42 13.39 -7.09
C SER A 144 1.84 14.74 -6.66
N ALA A 145 2.69 15.69 -6.31
CA ALA A 145 2.25 17.04 -5.95
C ALA A 145 1.54 17.73 -7.13
N LEU A 146 2.11 17.62 -8.34
CA LEU A 146 1.46 18.13 -9.55
C LEU A 146 0.11 17.46 -9.80
N PHE A 147 0.02 16.14 -9.63
CA PHE A 147 -1.24 15.42 -9.81
C PHE A 147 -2.29 15.80 -8.76
N LEU A 148 -1.87 16.05 -7.51
CA LEU A 148 -2.73 16.59 -6.47
C LEU A 148 -3.21 18.01 -6.82
N LEU A 149 -2.35 18.88 -7.32
CA LEU A 149 -2.73 20.23 -7.76
C LEU A 149 -3.74 20.19 -8.92
N VAL A 150 -3.54 19.30 -9.90
CA VAL A 150 -4.51 19.07 -10.98
C VAL A 150 -5.84 18.60 -10.41
N SER A 151 -5.84 17.69 -9.44
CA SER A 151 -7.08 17.22 -8.82
C SER A 151 -7.80 18.31 -8.03
N LEU A 152 -7.07 19.20 -7.37
CA LEU A 152 -7.63 20.38 -6.70
C LEU A 152 -8.23 21.37 -7.68
N ALA A 153 -7.63 21.55 -8.86
CA ALA A 153 -8.19 22.41 -9.90
C ALA A 153 -9.50 21.84 -10.47
N ILE A 154 -9.65 20.51 -10.52
CA ILE A 154 -10.88 19.85 -11.02
C ILE A 154 -12.02 19.93 -9.98
N LEU A 155 -11.73 19.65 -8.71
CA LEU A 155 -12.69 19.66 -7.62
C LEU A 155 -12.04 20.19 -6.34
N PRO A 156 -12.06 21.50 -6.08
CA PRO A 156 -11.37 22.11 -4.93
C PRO A 156 -11.81 21.60 -3.56
N SER A 157 -13.07 21.16 -3.42
CA SER A 157 -13.63 20.67 -2.16
C SER A 157 -13.18 19.25 -1.80
N TRP A 158 -12.62 18.48 -2.75
CA TRP A 158 -12.39 17.06 -2.58
C TRP A 158 -11.55 16.67 -1.34
N PRO A 159 -10.57 17.45 -0.85
CA PRO A 159 -9.81 17.03 0.33
C PRO A 159 -10.67 16.99 1.60
N LEU A 160 -11.60 17.98 1.74
CA LEU A 160 -12.54 18.03 2.85
C LEU A 160 -13.58 16.92 2.73
N ASP A 161 -14.14 16.73 1.53
CA ASP A 161 -15.12 15.69 1.27
C ASP A 161 -14.52 14.30 1.55
N TRP A 162 -13.29 14.05 1.09
CA TRP A 162 -12.55 12.83 1.37
C TRP A 162 -12.31 12.63 2.87
N TRP A 163 -11.87 13.68 3.56
CA TRP A 163 -11.64 13.63 5.01
C TRP A 163 -12.90 13.24 5.77
N HIS A 164 -14.04 13.83 5.43
CA HIS A 164 -15.33 13.48 6.05
C HIS A 164 -15.69 12.00 5.82
N GLN A 165 -15.47 11.49 4.61
CA GLN A 165 -15.68 10.06 4.32
C GLN A 165 -14.74 9.19 5.15
N LEU A 166 -13.47 9.57 5.26
CA LEU A 166 -12.49 8.84 6.05
C LEU A 166 -12.83 8.79 7.54
N ALA A 167 -13.39 9.85 8.09
CA ALA A 167 -13.79 9.92 9.50
C ALA A 167 -14.90 8.91 9.84
N SER A 168 -15.69 8.47 8.87
CA SER A 168 -16.74 7.46 9.05
C SER A 168 -16.22 6.03 9.16
N VAL A 169 -14.94 5.77 8.81
CA VAL A 169 -14.35 4.42 8.87
C VAL A 169 -13.97 4.04 10.28
N LYS A 170 -14.72 3.11 10.85
CA LYS A 170 -14.52 2.62 12.24
C LYS A 170 -13.45 1.51 12.35
N SER A 171 -13.11 0.81 11.26
CA SER A 171 -12.24 -0.37 11.29
C SER A 171 -10.96 -0.14 10.50
N ARG A 172 -9.97 0.45 11.12
CA ARG A 172 -8.60 0.53 10.58
C ARG A 172 -7.64 -0.11 11.56
N THR A 173 -6.75 -0.92 11.01
CA THR A 173 -5.68 -1.54 11.80
C THR A 173 -4.37 -0.84 11.46
N ILE A 174 -3.68 -0.36 12.48
CA ILE A 174 -2.28 0.04 12.38
C ILE A 174 -1.45 -1.17 12.79
N PRO A 175 -0.70 -1.81 11.89
CA PRO A 175 0.04 -3.04 12.20
C PRO A 175 0.93 -2.91 13.44
N LEU A 176 1.59 -1.77 13.60
CA LEU A 176 2.46 -1.50 14.74
C LEU A 176 1.74 -1.55 16.09
N LEU A 177 0.45 -1.22 16.13
CA LEU A 177 -0.35 -1.17 17.37
C LEU A 177 -1.06 -2.50 17.67
N THR A 178 -0.84 -3.54 16.86
CA THR A 178 -1.34 -4.89 17.17
C THR A 178 -0.44 -5.59 18.20
N PRO A 179 -0.90 -6.66 18.88
CA PRO A 179 -0.08 -7.38 19.88
C PRO A 179 1.30 -7.82 19.37
N ALA A 180 1.41 -8.25 18.10
CA ALA A 180 2.68 -8.60 17.46
C ALA A 180 3.41 -7.39 16.86
N GLY A 181 2.77 -6.23 16.79
CA GLY A 181 3.27 -5.05 16.07
C GLY A 181 4.54 -4.42 16.61
N PRO A 182 4.71 -4.24 17.94
CA PRO A 182 5.91 -3.60 18.49
C PRO A 182 7.22 -4.27 18.10
N VAL A 183 7.22 -5.59 17.81
CA VAL A 183 8.39 -6.32 17.32
C VAL A 183 8.89 -5.75 15.98
N LEU A 184 8.01 -5.16 15.17
CA LEU A 184 8.38 -4.54 13.88
C LEU A 184 9.36 -3.37 14.05
N LEU A 185 9.42 -2.75 15.24
CA LEU A 185 10.40 -1.70 15.54
C LEU A 185 11.85 -2.20 15.46
N LEU A 186 12.10 -3.51 15.57
CA LEU A 186 13.43 -4.08 15.34
C LEU A 186 13.97 -3.75 13.94
N ALA A 187 13.13 -3.50 12.96
CA ALA A 187 13.56 -3.04 11.64
C ALA A 187 14.27 -1.68 11.69
N LEU A 188 14.08 -0.85 12.74
CA LEU A 188 14.87 0.38 12.95
C LEU A 188 16.36 0.10 13.04
N THR A 189 16.78 -1.06 13.54
CA THR A 189 18.20 -1.46 13.58
C THR A 189 18.80 -1.62 12.17
N ARG A 190 17.93 -1.65 11.14
CA ARG A 190 18.28 -1.84 9.73
C ARG A 190 17.82 -0.66 8.85
N TRP A 191 17.65 0.53 9.43
CA TRP A 191 17.08 1.71 8.79
C TRP A 191 17.75 2.14 7.48
N ARG A 192 19.04 1.76 7.25
CA ARG A 192 19.73 2.02 5.98
C ARG A 192 19.20 1.18 4.84
N GLN A 193 18.63 0.01 5.12
CA GLN A 193 18.02 -0.84 4.10
C GLN A 193 16.69 -0.22 3.62
N ARG A 194 16.50 -0.17 2.31
CA ARG A 194 15.23 0.32 1.72
C ARG A 194 14.03 -0.56 2.12
N GLU A 195 14.28 -1.86 2.29
CA GLU A 195 13.30 -2.86 2.74
C GLU A 195 12.83 -2.59 4.18
N ALA A 196 13.74 -2.22 5.06
CA ALA A 196 13.42 -1.85 6.45
C ALA A 196 12.56 -0.57 6.50
N ARG A 197 12.92 0.44 5.72
CA ARG A 197 12.14 1.69 5.64
C ARG A 197 10.72 1.46 5.12
N LEU A 198 10.59 0.61 4.07
CA LEU A 198 9.28 0.22 3.55
C LEU A 198 8.46 -0.48 4.64
N LEU A 199 9.02 -1.50 5.29
CA LEU A 199 8.33 -2.27 6.33
C LEU A 199 7.87 -1.38 7.48
N LEU A 200 8.75 -0.52 8.00
CA LEU A 200 8.44 0.42 9.09
C LEU A 200 7.37 1.43 8.70
N CYS A 201 7.54 2.07 7.55
CA CYS A 201 6.56 3.04 7.07
C CYS A 201 5.18 2.38 6.93
N PHE A 202 5.13 1.20 6.31
CA PHE A 202 3.88 0.48 6.09
C PHE A 202 3.26 -0.04 7.39
N ALA A 203 4.08 -0.42 8.39
CA ALA A 203 3.60 -0.83 9.71
C ALA A 203 2.97 0.31 10.53
N CYS A 204 3.39 1.56 10.30
CA CYS A 204 2.88 2.74 11.00
C CYS A 204 1.58 3.29 10.41
N ILE A 205 1.18 2.87 9.22
CA ILE A 205 0.06 3.46 8.47
C ILE A 205 -1.22 2.66 8.69
N PRO A 206 -2.38 3.33 8.91
CA PRO A 206 -3.67 2.65 8.98
C PRO A 206 -4.01 1.90 7.70
N GLN A 207 -4.43 0.65 7.83
CA GLN A 207 -4.74 -0.24 6.71
C GLN A 207 -6.11 -0.88 6.88
N ALA A 208 -6.76 -1.17 5.75
CA ALA A 208 -7.92 -2.04 5.74
C ALA A 208 -7.47 -3.52 5.88
N PRO A 209 -8.25 -4.37 6.58
CA PRO A 209 -7.87 -5.77 6.83
C PRO A 209 -8.06 -6.69 5.59
N TRP A 210 -7.91 -6.16 4.38
CA TRP A 210 -8.19 -6.86 3.12
C TRP A 210 -6.92 -7.26 2.37
N PHE A 211 -5.94 -7.83 2.97
CA PHE A 211 -4.74 -8.50 2.41
C PHE A 211 -4.08 -7.93 1.16
N TYR A 212 -4.75 -7.22 0.26
CA TYR A 212 -4.21 -6.79 -1.03
C TYR A 212 -3.24 -5.59 -0.90
N ASP A 213 -3.33 -4.80 0.15
CA ASP A 213 -2.39 -3.69 0.39
C ASP A 213 -0.97 -4.20 0.65
N GLN A 214 -0.85 -5.40 1.22
CA GLN A 214 0.41 -6.03 1.60
C GLN A 214 1.26 -6.50 0.41
N ILE A 215 0.75 -6.42 -0.82
CA ILE A 215 1.52 -6.78 -2.03
C ILE A 215 2.84 -5.99 -2.12
N VAL A 216 2.90 -4.77 -1.59
CA VAL A 216 4.12 -3.94 -1.56
C VAL A 216 5.25 -4.59 -0.75
N LEU A 217 4.95 -5.46 0.20
CA LEU A 217 5.94 -6.19 0.99
C LEU A 217 6.74 -7.22 0.17
N TRP A 218 6.25 -7.62 -1.03
CA TRP A 218 7.03 -8.44 -1.97
C TRP A 218 8.23 -7.71 -2.60
N LEU A 219 8.40 -6.44 -2.29
CA LEU A 219 9.66 -5.72 -2.57
C LEU A 219 10.79 -6.06 -1.58
N ILE A 220 10.50 -6.77 -0.48
CA ILE A 220 11.46 -7.07 0.59
C ILE A 220 12.31 -8.32 0.30
N PRO A 221 11.77 -9.45 -0.16
CA PRO A 221 12.57 -10.64 -0.45
C PRO A 221 13.73 -10.34 -1.41
N ARG A 222 14.89 -10.97 -1.18
CA ARG A 222 16.12 -10.74 -1.94
C ARG A 222 16.56 -11.91 -2.80
N ASP A 223 15.97 -13.08 -2.57
CA ASP A 223 16.22 -14.29 -3.35
C ASP A 223 14.95 -15.13 -3.55
N LEU A 224 15.07 -16.22 -4.30
CA LEU A 224 13.94 -17.08 -4.63
C LEU A 224 13.38 -17.79 -3.39
N THR A 225 14.23 -18.19 -2.46
CA THR A 225 13.82 -18.93 -1.25
C THR A 225 12.93 -18.04 -0.36
N GLU A 226 13.37 -16.80 -0.13
CA GLU A 226 12.60 -15.82 0.63
C GLU A 226 11.28 -15.48 -0.07
N ALA A 227 11.32 -15.20 -1.39
CA ALA A 227 10.15 -14.81 -2.15
C ALA A 227 9.12 -15.95 -2.26
N PHE A 228 9.57 -17.17 -2.53
CA PHE A 228 8.71 -18.35 -2.59
C PHE A 228 8.14 -18.70 -1.22
N GLY A 229 8.97 -18.77 -0.18
CA GLY A 229 8.54 -19.07 1.18
C GLY A 229 7.49 -18.05 1.66
N TYR A 230 7.69 -16.77 1.38
CA TYR A 230 6.74 -15.72 1.72
C TYR A 230 5.41 -15.86 0.95
N THR A 231 5.48 -16.24 -0.32
CA THR A 231 4.29 -16.53 -1.14
C THR A 231 3.51 -17.70 -0.55
N VAL A 232 4.18 -18.79 -0.17
CA VAL A 232 3.53 -19.94 0.48
C VAL A 232 2.87 -19.55 1.80
N VAL A 233 3.55 -18.79 2.66
CA VAL A 233 2.97 -18.28 3.92
C VAL A 233 1.70 -17.48 3.66
N SER A 234 1.69 -16.62 2.63
CA SER A 234 0.51 -15.83 2.29
C SER A 234 -0.67 -16.69 1.83
N GLN A 235 -0.41 -17.78 1.11
CA GLN A 235 -1.45 -18.73 0.67
C GLN A 235 -2.01 -19.54 1.84
N LEU A 236 -1.13 -20.04 2.71
CA LEU A 236 -1.57 -20.74 3.92
C LEU A 236 -2.44 -19.85 4.80
N MET A 237 -2.08 -18.58 4.90
CA MET A 237 -2.86 -17.60 5.62
C MET A 237 -4.23 -17.34 4.97
N LEU A 238 -4.30 -17.25 3.63
CA LEU A 238 -5.57 -17.10 2.92
C LEU A 238 -6.49 -18.32 3.15
N ILE A 239 -5.94 -19.54 3.12
CA ILE A 239 -6.65 -20.76 3.42
C ILE A 239 -7.17 -20.75 4.86
N ALA A 240 -6.30 -20.44 5.83
CA ALA A 240 -6.69 -20.34 7.23
C ALA A 240 -7.78 -19.27 7.45
N TRP A 241 -7.64 -18.12 6.80
CA TRP A 241 -8.66 -17.06 6.86
C TRP A 241 -10.01 -17.52 6.30
N SER A 242 -10.02 -18.19 5.16
CA SER A 242 -11.27 -18.70 4.55
C SER A 242 -11.93 -19.78 5.40
N ALA A 243 -11.14 -20.61 6.10
CA ALA A 243 -11.64 -21.67 6.98
C ALA A 243 -12.18 -21.13 8.32
N PHE A 244 -11.61 -20.01 8.82
CA PHE A 244 -11.90 -19.46 10.16
C PHE A 244 -12.54 -18.07 10.11
N THR A 245 -13.27 -17.74 9.04
CA THR A 245 -13.84 -16.39 8.81
C THR A 245 -14.61 -15.83 10.01
N MET A 246 -15.35 -16.65 10.74
CA MET A 246 -16.13 -16.20 11.90
C MET A 246 -15.24 -15.85 13.12
N LEU A 247 -14.13 -16.57 13.31
CA LEU A 247 -13.18 -16.34 14.41
C LEU A 247 -12.22 -15.17 14.09
N ALA A 248 -11.83 -15.05 12.82
CA ALA A 248 -10.87 -14.09 12.31
C ALA A 248 -11.37 -12.64 12.38
N TRP A 249 -12.66 -12.38 12.17
CA TRP A 249 -13.21 -11.02 12.23
C TRP A 249 -13.10 -10.36 13.62
N ARG A 250 -13.13 -11.13 14.69
CA ARG A 250 -12.98 -10.62 16.06
C ARG A 250 -11.53 -10.46 16.52
N HIS A 251 -10.61 -11.28 15.99
CA HIS A 251 -9.22 -11.33 16.47
C HIS A 251 -8.18 -11.29 15.34
N GLY A 252 -8.59 -11.19 14.07
CA GLY A 252 -7.78 -11.51 12.91
C GLY A 252 -6.68 -10.52 12.53
N ALA A 253 -6.76 -9.28 12.96
CA ALA A 253 -5.78 -8.28 12.55
C ALA A 253 -4.35 -8.63 13.00
N TRP A 254 -4.15 -9.18 14.20
CA TRP A 254 -2.84 -9.58 14.70
C TRP A 254 -2.28 -10.82 13.98
N VAL A 255 -3.14 -11.78 13.59
CA VAL A 255 -2.74 -12.95 12.81
C VAL A 255 -2.22 -12.53 11.44
N LEU A 256 -2.90 -11.56 10.83
CA LEU A 256 -2.50 -10.97 9.56
C LEU A 256 -1.15 -10.27 9.65
N VAL A 257 -0.94 -9.51 10.71
CA VAL A 257 0.35 -8.88 10.99
C VAL A 257 1.42 -9.94 11.24
N ALA A 258 1.13 -10.97 12.04
CA ALA A 258 2.08 -12.04 12.28
C ALA A 258 2.47 -12.75 10.97
N ALA A 259 1.51 -13.13 10.15
CA ALA A 259 1.77 -13.89 8.92
C ALA A 259 2.40 -13.06 7.80
N LEU A 260 2.03 -11.78 7.64
CA LEU A 260 2.48 -10.96 6.52
C LEU A 260 3.57 -9.95 6.86
N TYR A 261 3.79 -9.62 8.13
CA TYR A 261 4.82 -8.64 8.52
C TYR A 261 6.03 -9.26 9.22
N LEU A 262 5.85 -10.37 9.97
CA LEU A 262 6.99 -11.01 10.65
C LEU A 262 7.97 -11.68 9.67
N PRO A 263 7.54 -12.40 8.61
CA PRO A 263 8.50 -12.95 7.65
C PRO A 263 9.37 -11.86 6.99
N PRO A 264 8.82 -10.75 6.47
CA PRO A 264 9.62 -9.61 6.00
C PRO A 264 10.55 -9.02 7.05
N LEU A 265 10.12 -8.94 8.33
CA LEU A 265 11.01 -8.51 9.40
C LEU A 265 12.23 -9.44 9.55
N VAL A 266 12.01 -10.75 9.57
CA VAL A 266 13.08 -11.73 9.64
C VAL A 266 14.05 -11.57 8.46
N MET A 267 13.53 -11.40 7.24
CA MET A 267 14.34 -11.15 6.05
C MET A 267 15.20 -9.89 6.21
N VAL A 268 14.60 -8.78 6.67
CA VAL A 268 15.31 -7.52 6.92
C VAL A 268 16.42 -7.71 7.98
N LEU A 269 16.15 -8.41 9.07
CA LEU A 269 17.11 -8.59 10.17
C LEU A 269 18.29 -9.50 9.82
N ARG A 270 18.12 -10.45 8.88
CA ARG A 270 19.18 -11.33 8.39
C ARG A 270 20.30 -10.59 7.66
N HIS A 271 20.04 -9.40 7.13
CA HIS A 271 21.00 -8.65 6.37
C HIS A 271 21.60 -7.48 7.18
N PRO A 272 22.86 -7.11 6.91
CA PRO A 272 23.52 -6.00 7.59
C PRO A 272 22.82 -4.67 7.31
N ASN A 273 23.00 -3.68 8.21
CA ASN A 273 22.44 -2.33 8.06
C ASN A 273 23.22 -1.51 7.02
N THR A 274 23.14 -1.90 5.75
CA THR A 274 23.82 -1.26 4.61
C THR A 274 22.79 -0.83 3.58
N GLY A 275 23.12 0.18 2.78
CA GLY A 275 22.27 0.67 1.69
C GLY A 275 22.36 2.18 1.52
N GLU A 276 21.93 2.64 0.36
CA GLU A 276 21.82 4.07 0.07
C GLU A 276 20.67 4.71 0.85
N VAL A 277 20.96 5.80 1.51
CA VAL A 277 19.97 6.62 2.19
C VAL A 277 20.00 8.06 1.66
N PRO A 278 18.86 8.75 1.67
CA PRO A 278 18.85 10.17 1.36
C PRO A 278 19.82 10.94 2.28
N ARG A 279 20.57 11.89 1.72
CA ARG A 279 21.57 12.66 2.46
C ARG A 279 21.02 13.31 3.74
N TRP A 280 19.78 13.82 3.68
CA TRP A 280 19.13 14.43 4.84
C TRP A 280 18.91 13.42 5.99
N LEU A 281 18.61 12.17 5.68
CA LEU A 281 18.42 11.11 6.68
C LEU A 281 19.75 10.68 7.29
N ASP A 282 20.82 10.60 6.50
CA ASP A 282 22.17 10.33 6.99
C ASP A 282 22.65 11.45 7.92
N THR A 283 22.46 12.71 7.53
CA THR A 283 22.79 13.88 8.35
C THR A 283 22.01 13.89 9.67
N PHE A 284 20.73 13.58 9.63
CA PHE A 284 19.90 13.49 10.83
C PHE A 284 20.40 12.39 11.78
N ALA A 285 20.66 11.19 11.25
CA ALA A 285 21.17 10.06 12.04
C ALA A 285 22.54 10.39 12.68
N ALA A 286 23.42 11.05 11.94
CA ALA A 286 24.71 11.49 12.46
C ALA A 286 24.54 12.48 13.63
N ARG A 287 23.63 13.45 13.52
CA ARG A 287 23.34 14.41 14.60
C ARG A 287 22.80 13.73 15.86
N VAL A 288 21.85 12.77 15.71
CA VAL A 288 21.30 12.01 16.84
C VAL A 288 22.39 11.19 17.54
N THR A 289 23.29 10.59 16.76
CA THR A 289 24.39 9.80 17.31
C THR A 289 25.42 10.68 18.04
N ALA A 290 25.71 11.87 17.51
CA ALA A 290 26.60 12.83 18.14
C ALA A 290 26.01 13.36 19.47
N ALA A 291 24.72 13.70 19.48
CA ALA A 291 24.04 14.18 20.69
C ALA A 291 24.08 13.13 21.82
N ARG A 292 23.92 11.84 21.50
CA ARG A 292 24.02 10.77 22.50
C ARG A 292 25.44 10.58 23.07
N ARG A 293 26.48 10.92 22.31
CA ARG A 293 27.85 10.81 22.77
C ARG A 293 28.29 12.00 23.65
N SER A 294 27.58 13.11 23.55
CA SER A 294 27.81 14.32 24.34
C SER A 294 27.03 14.34 25.66
N GLU A 295 26.14 13.39 25.93
CA GLU A 295 25.51 13.25 27.24
C GLU A 295 26.58 12.81 28.29
N PRO A 296 26.76 13.57 29.38
CA PRO A 296 27.68 13.15 30.44
C PRO A 296 27.23 11.82 31.03
N ALA A 297 28.21 10.96 31.33
CA ALA A 297 27.97 9.71 32.02
C ALA A 297 27.18 9.99 33.30
N PRO A 298 26.15 9.16 33.64
CA PRO A 298 25.46 9.33 34.93
C PRO A 298 26.47 9.26 36.08
N GLU A 299 26.40 10.23 36.99
CA GLU A 299 27.24 10.21 38.19
C GLU A 299 26.99 8.89 38.94
N PRO A 300 28.06 8.23 39.44
CA PRO A 300 27.88 7.01 40.21
C PRO A 300 27.07 7.32 41.47
N PRO A 301 26.18 6.40 41.89
CA PRO A 301 25.41 6.60 43.11
C PRO A 301 26.32 6.76 44.30
N ALA A 302 26.04 7.78 45.14
CA ALA A 302 26.76 8.09 46.35
C ALA A 302 26.61 7.00 47.40
#